data_23565a52d9a9b84e176a6e56e21f18cd
#
_entry.id   23565a52d9a9b84e176a6e56e21f18cd
#
_cell.length_a   1.000
_cell.length_b   1.000
_cell.length_c   1.000
_cell.angle_alpha   90.00
_cell.angle_beta   90.00
_cell.angle_gamma   90.00
#
_symmetry.space_group_name_H-M   'P 1'
#
loop_
_entity.id
_entity.type
_entity.pdbx_description
1 polymer ?
#
loop_
_entity_poly.entity_id
_entity_poly.type
_entity_poly.pdbx_seq_one_letter_code
_entity_poly.pdbx_strand_id
1 'polypeptide(L)'
;AVEKYVNTKDFKEVDLVKRDILNLYKDDIVKYSGDDSIKVQSIFEEIPSQLQKHEKRFSFNSLQKDARYREYKDAFFWLQESMIVNIAFNTTEPNIGLRLNRESSALKCYMGDTGLLISLAFDEKGLVDEEIYKKIYKKTSILHKCVL
;
A
#
# COMPACT_ATOMS: atom_id res chain seq x y z
N ALA A 1 10.09 4.31 -14.04
CA ALA A 1 9.00 5.27 -14.20
C ALA A 1 9.52 6.69 -14.47
N VAL A 2 10.45 7.23 -13.65
CA VAL A 2 10.99 8.60 -13.80
C VAL A 2 11.73 8.76 -15.14
N GLU A 3 12.62 7.86 -15.47
CA GLU A 3 13.35 7.87 -16.76
C GLU A 3 12.38 7.87 -17.97
N LYS A 4 11.32 7.03 -17.90
CA LYS A 4 10.29 6.99 -18.94
C LYS A 4 9.62 8.35 -19.10
N TYR A 5 9.27 9.03 -17.99
CA TYR A 5 8.69 10.37 -18.05
C TYR A 5 9.64 11.42 -18.63
N VAL A 6 10.91 11.38 -18.26
CA VAL A 6 11.90 12.33 -18.79
C VAL A 6 12.00 12.24 -20.31
N ASN A 7 11.93 11.02 -20.86
CA ASN A 7 12.07 10.75 -22.28
C ASN A 7 10.79 11.02 -23.09
N THR A 8 9.61 10.67 -22.54
CA THR A 8 8.34 10.71 -23.29
C THR A 8 7.46 11.91 -22.94
N LYS A 9 7.58 12.46 -21.72
CA LYS A 9 6.67 13.44 -21.13
C LYS A 9 5.19 12.99 -21.12
N ASP A 10 4.94 11.69 -21.24
CA ASP A 10 3.62 11.09 -21.27
C ASP A 10 3.32 10.31 -20.00
N PHE A 11 2.30 10.77 -19.24
CA PHE A 11 1.89 10.11 -17.99
C PHE A 11 1.28 8.73 -18.22
N LYS A 12 0.64 8.46 -19.37
CA LYS A 12 0.08 7.14 -19.68
C LYS A 12 1.18 6.11 -19.87
N GLU A 13 2.25 6.49 -20.55
CA GLU A 13 3.43 5.64 -20.74
C GLU A 13 4.12 5.33 -19.39
N VAL A 14 4.13 6.30 -18.48
CA VAL A 14 4.65 6.12 -17.13
C VAL A 14 3.77 5.19 -16.31
N ASP A 15 2.45 5.30 -16.44
CA ASP A 15 1.50 4.44 -15.74
C ASP A 15 1.58 2.99 -16.22
N LEU A 16 1.80 2.75 -17.52
CA LEU A 16 2.06 1.39 -18.03
C LEU A 16 3.27 0.75 -17.35
N VAL A 17 4.39 1.46 -17.25
CA VAL A 17 5.59 0.95 -16.55
C VAL A 17 5.30 0.65 -15.07
N LYS A 18 4.50 1.47 -14.40
CA LYS A 18 4.11 1.22 -13.00
C LYS A 18 3.22 -0.02 -12.87
N ARG A 19 2.31 -0.23 -13.81
CA ARG A 19 1.47 -1.43 -13.84
C ARG A 19 2.29 -2.70 -14.07
N ASP A 20 3.29 -2.64 -14.94
CA ASP A 20 4.22 -3.75 -15.12
C ASP A 20 4.95 -4.09 -13.80
N ILE A 21 5.40 -3.07 -13.04
CA ILE A 21 6.01 -3.27 -11.72
C ILE A 21 5.00 -3.86 -10.72
N LEU A 22 3.75 -3.38 -10.71
CA LEU A 22 2.71 -3.93 -9.83
C LEU A 22 2.40 -5.40 -10.18
N ASN A 23 2.38 -5.75 -11.45
CA ASN A 23 2.20 -7.14 -11.89
C ASN A 23 3.36 -8.03 -11.43
N LEU A 24 4.61 -7.54 -11.54
CA LEU A 24 5.77 -8.25 -10.99
C LEU A 24 5.65 -8.46 -9.48
N TYR A 25 5.17 -7.48 -8.72
CA TYR A 25 4.91 -7.65 -7.29
C TYR A 25 3.83 -8.71 -7.01
N LYS A 26 2.74 -8.73 -7.80
CA LYS A 26 1.69 -9.76 -7.68
C LYS A 26 2.24 -11.16 -7.99
N ASP A 27 3.06 -11.29 -9.02
CA ASP A 27 3.72 -12.55 -9.38
C ASP A 27 4.70 -13.01 -8.28
N ASP A 28 5.47 -12.11 -7.71
CA ASP A 28 6.39 -12.40 -6.62
C ASP A 28 5.63 -12.81 -5.34
N ILE A 29 4.51 -12.17 -5.03
CA ILE A 29 3.63 -12.57 -3.93
C ILE A 29 3.20 -14.03 -4.11
N VAL A 30 2.69 -14.39 -5.28
CA VAL A 30 2.23 -15.77 -5.56
C VAL A 30 3.39 -16.77 -5.46
N LYS A 31 4.56 -16.40 -5.96
CA LYS A 31 5.71 -17.31 -6.05
C LYS A 31 6.44 -17.52 -4.72
N TYR A 32 6.57 -16.46 -3.91
CA TYR A 32 7.50 -16.47 -2.76
C TYR A 32 6.83 -16.37 -1.40
N SER A 33 5.54 -16.06 -1.29
CA SER A 33 4.86 -15.97 0.01
C SER A 33 4.27 -17.30 0.52
N GLY A 34 4.40 -18.38 -0.26
CA GLY A 34 3.98 -19.73 0.15
C GLY A 34 2.48 -19.84 0.48
N ASP A 35 2.16 -20.51 1.57
CA ASP A 35 0.77 -20.77 1.99
C ASP A 35 0.00 -19.49 2.36
N ASP A 36 0.68 -18.41 2.66
CA ASP A 36 0.07 -17.12 2.98
C ASP A 36 -0.18 -16.22 1.76
N SER A 37 0.06 -16.69 0.53
CA SER A 37 -0.05 -15.89 -0.71
C SER A 37 -1.39 -15.16 -0.84
N ILE A 38 -2.50 -15.82 -0.52
CA ILE A 38 -3.84 -15.22 -0.58
C ILE A 38 -3.95 -14.07 0.44
N LYS A 39 -3.42 -14.23 1.65
CA LYS A 39 -3.45 -13.19 2.67
C LYS A 39 -2.55 -12.01 2.30
N VAL A 40 -1.36 -12.29 1.78
CA VAL A 40 -0.41 -11.26 1.32
C VAL A 40 -1.03 -10.44 0.20
N GLN A 41 -1.62 -11.11 -0.80
CA GLN A 41 -2.29 -10.45 -1.91
C GLN A 41 -3.47 -9.60 -1.44
N SER A 42 -4.33 -10.14 -0.55
CA SER A 42 -5.49 -9.40 -0.04
C SER A 42 -5.10 -8.13 0.73
N ILE A 43 -4.02 -8.18 1.52
CA ILE A 43 -3.48 -6.98 2.18
C ILE A 43 -2.98 -5.98 1.13
N PHE A 44 -2.19 -6.44 0.17
CA PHE A 44 -1.59 -5.60 -0.86
C PHE A 44 -2.65 -4.83 -1.66
N GLU A 45 -3.69 -5.51 -2.11
CA GLU A 45 -4.79 -4.92 -2.88
C GLU A 45 -5.67 -3.97 -2.06
N GLU A 46 -5.78 -4.20 -0.74
CA GLU A 46 -6.60 -3.38 0.15
C GLU A 46 -5.90 -2.08 0.60
N ILE A 47 -4.58 -1.93 0.41
CA ILE A 47 -3.82 -0.74 0.85
C ILE A 47 -4.45 0.58 0.39
N PRO A 48 -4.81 0.78 -0.91
CA PRO A 48 -5.38 2.05 -1.36
C PRO A 48 -6.69 2.39 -0.65
N SER A 49 -7.56 1.42 -0.48
CA SER A 49 -8.86 1.55 0.18
C SER A 49 -8.69 1.91 1.66
N GLN A 50 -7.75 1.27 2.36
CA GLN A 50 -7.43 1.56 3.77
C GLN A 50 -6.88 2.98 3.96
N LEU A 51 -6.02 3.44 3.05
CA LEU A 51 -5.46 4.79 3.11
C LEU A 51 -6.50 5.87 2.75
N GLN A 52 -7.49 5.55 1.94
CA GLN A 52 -8.60 6.45 1.63
C GLN A 52 -9.56 6.65 2.82
N LYS A 53 -9.77 5.62 3.64
CA LYS A 53 -10.61 5.69 4.83
C LYS A 53 -9.98 6.62 5.88
N HIS A 54 -10.83 7.40 6.57
CA HIS A 54 -10.38 8.24 7.70
C HIS A 54 -10.10 7.44 8.98
N GLU A 55 -9.88 6.14 8.85
CA GLU A 55 -9.60 5.21 9.93
C GLU A 55 -8.21 5.47 10.53
N LYS A 56 -8.13 5.39 11.85
CA LYS A 56 -6.85 5.54 12.57
C LYS A 56 -5.95 4.30 12.47
N ARG A 57 -6.51 3.15 12.05
CA ARG A 57 -5.84 1.86 11.97
C ARG A 57 -6.33 1.06 10.78
N PHE A 58 -5.55 0.08 10.35
CA PHE A 58 -5.93 -0.89 9.34
C PHE A 58 -7.12 -1.74 9.81
N SER A 59 -8.17 -1.81 9.02
CA SER A 59 -9.37 -2.58 9.32
C SER A 59 -9.26 -3.99 8.76
N PHE A 60 -9.04 -4.99 9.62
CA PHE A 60 -8.93 -6.39 9.22
C PHE A 60 -10.26 -6.96 8.68
N ASN A 61 -11.39 -6.40 9.13
CA ASN A 61 -12.72 -6.82 8.66
C ASN A 61 -12.94 -6.57 7.15
N SER A 62 -12.15 -5.71 6.52
CA SER A 62 -12.21 -5.54 5.07
C SER A 62 -11.55 -6.69 4.29
N LEU A 63 -10.63 -7.41 4.92
CA LEU A 63 -9.99 -8.58 4.33
C LEU A 63 -10.89 -9.82 4.46
N GLN A 64 -11.41 -10.04 5.66
CA GLN A 64 -12.33 -11.14 5.97
C GLN A 64 -13.13 -10.78 7.23
N LYS A 65 -14.41 -11.21 7.28
CA LYS A 65 -15.26 -11.04 8.45
C LYS A 65 -14.60 -11.63 9.69
N ASP A 66 -14.56 -10.85 10.77
CA ASP A 66 -13.97 -11.22 12.06
C ASP A 66 -12.45 -11.49 12.05
N ALA A 67 -11.76 -11.09 10.97
CA ALA A 67 -10.31 -11.25 10.83
C ALA A 67 -9.56 -10.45 11.91
N ARG A 68 -8.46 -11.03 12.42
CA ARG A 68 -7.62 -10.45 13.46
C ARG A 68 -6.17 -10.36 13.00
N TYR A 69 -5.43 -9.38 13.53
CA TYR A 69 -4.01 -9.18 13.23
C TYR A 69 -3.17 -10.47 13.30
N ARG A 70 -3.39 -11.32 14.33
CA ARG A 70 -2.62 -12.55 14.52
C ARG A 70 -2.68 -13.51 13.33
N GLU A 71 -3.76 -13.48 12.56
CA GLU A 71 -3.99 -14.38 11.40
C GLU A 71 -3.27 -13.88 10.13
N TYR A 72 -2.92 -12.59 10.11
CA TYR A 72 -2.28 -11.88 9.00
C TYR A 72 -0.87 -11.40 9.33
N LYS A 73 -0.38 -11.67 10.54
CA LYS A 73 0.91 -11.18 11.04
C LYS A 73 2.06 -11.54 10.10
N ASP A 74 2.10 -12.79 9.66
CA ASP A 74 3.20 -13.29 8.83
C ASP A 74 3.12 -12.72 7.40
N ALA A 75 1.91 -12.50 6.90
CA ALA A 75 1.68 -11.82 5.63
C ALA A 75 2.12 -10.35 5.64
N PHE A 76 1.83 -9.61 6.72
CA PHE A 76 2.37 -8.25 6.91
C PHE A 76 3.87 -8.22 7.04
N PHE A 77 4.45 -9.19 7.77
CA PHE A 77 5.89 -9.31 7.92
C PHE A 77 6.56 -9.56 6.56
N TRP A 78 6.02 -10.48 5.75
CA TRP A 78 6.52 -10.76 4.41
C TRP A 78 6.54 -9.50 3.52
N LEU A 79 5.43 -8.75 3.48
CA LEU A 79 5.32 -7.51 2.70
C LEU A 79 6.33 -6.45 3.15
N GLN A 80 6.59 -6.35 4.45
CA GLN A 80 7.56 -5.40 5.00
C GLN A 80 9.00 -5.80 4.69
N GLU A 81 9.35 -7.08 4.86
CA GLU A 81 10.69 -7.59 4.54
C GLU A 81 10.99 -7.49 3.03
N SER A 82 9.97 -7.66 2.18
CA SER A 82 10.08 -7.45 0.74
C SER A 82 10.16 -5.98 0.33
N MET A 83 10.14 -5.04 1.29
CA MET A 83 10.17 -3.58 1.07
C MET A 83 9.02 -3.04 0.21
N ILE A 84 7.96 -3.82 0.03
CA ILE A 84 6.77 -3.41 -0.72
C ILE A 84 5.95 -2.42 0.09
N VAL A 85 5.92 -2.59 1.42
CA VAL A 85 5.17 -1.73 2.33
C VAL A 85 6.00 -1.23 3.51
N ASN A 86 5.55 -0.11 4.08
CA ASN A 86 6.01 0.40 5.37
C ASN A 86 4.86 0.28 6.38
N ILE A 87 5.14 -0.31 7.54
CA ILE A 87 4.14 -0.51 8.59
C ILE A 87 4.46 0.40 9.78
N ALA A 88 3.51 1.25 10.13
CA ALA A 88 3.55 2.07 11.34
C ALA A 88 2.60 1.49 12.39
N PHE A 89 3.09 1.29 13.60
CA PHE A 89 2.30 0.82 14.74
C PHE A 89 1.99 1.95 15.71
N ASN A 90 0.81 1.90 16.29
CA ASN A 90 0.50 2.77 17.41
C ASN A 90 1.33 2.37 18.65
N THR A 91 1.62 3.36 19.49
CA THR A 91 2.17 3.14 20.82
C THR A 91 1.30 3.83 21.86
N THR A 92 1.06 3.17 22.97
CA THR A 92 0.25 3.71 24.07
C THR A 92 1.01 4.76 24.84
N GLU A 93 2.34 4.63 24.94
CA GLU A 93 3.20 5.59 25.63
C GLU A 93 4.42 5.94 24.77
N PRO A 94 4.60 7.22 24.36
CA PRO A 94 5.70 7.65 23.49
C PRO A 94 7.02 7.88 24.27
N ASN A 95 7.28 7.04 25.25
CA ASN A 95 8.47 7.09 26.11
C ASN A 95 9.61 6.20 25.59
N ILE A 96 10.71 6.13 26.34
CA ILE A 96 11.83 5.22 26.08
C ILE A 96 11.31 3.78 26.02
N GLY A 97 11.58 3.07 24.91
CA GLY A 97 11.11 1.69 24.73
C GLY A 97 9.83 1.57 23.89
N LEU A 98 9.69 2.36 22.83
CA LEU A 98 8.54 2.33 21.90
C LEU A 98 8.09 0.92 21.50
N ARG A 99 9.02 -0.04 21.38
CA ARG A 99 8.71 -1.43 21.06
C ARG A 99 7.96 -2.17 22.16
N LEU A 100 8.17 -1.78 23.41
CA LEU A 100 7.51 -2.41 24.57
C LEU A 100 6.04 -2.00 24.67
N ASN A 101 5.75 -0.76 24.24
CA ASN A 101 4.41 -0.15 24.31
C ASN A 101 3.67 -0.21 22.97
N ARG A 102 4.18 -1.03 22.03
CA ARG A 102 3.61 -1.20 20.70
C ARG A 102 2.27 -1.93 20.75
N GLU A 103 1.24 -1.31 20.20
CA GLU A 103 -0.07 -1.92 20.01
C GLU A 103 -0.11 -2.64 18.64
N SER A 104 0.16 -3.95 18.64
CA SER A 104 0.30 -4.73 17.40
C SER A 104 -0.97 -4.77 16.53
N SER A 105 -2.16 -4.63 17.14
CA SER A 105 -3.45 -4.61 16.42
C SER A 105 -3.81 -3.24 15.84
N ALA A 106 -3.12 -2.18 16.26
CA ALA A 106 -3.33 -0.82 15.80
C ALA A 106 -2.18 -0.39 14.87
N LEU A 107 -2.20 -0.89 13.66
CA LEU A 107 -1.20 -0.58 12.64
C LEU A 107 -1.80 0.23 11.49
N LYS A 108 -0.93 0.93 10.76
CA LYS A 108 -1.18 1.46 9.42
C LYS A 108 -0.18 0.86 8.45
N CYS A 109 -0.65 0.51 7.26
CA CYS A 109 0.15 -0.03 6.19
C CYS A 109 0.20 0.97 5.04
N TYR A 110 1.39 1.36 4.65
CA TYR A 110 1.66 2.31 3.58
C TYR A 110 2.41 1.61 2.45
N MET A 111 2.07 1.93 1.21
CA MET A 111 2.89 1.50 0.07
C MET A 111 4.28 2.13 0.16
N GLY A 112 5.32 1.38 -0.17
CA GLY A 112 6.70 1.88 -0.19
C GLY A 112 6.93 2.96 -1.25
N ASP A 113 6.20 2.89 -2.38
CA ASP A 113 6.21 3.86 -3.47
C ASP A 113 4.82 4.48 -3.67
N THR A 114 4.71 5.79 -3.48
CA THR A 114 3.45 6.53 -3.65
C THR A 114 2.99 6.58 -5.11
N GLY A 115 3.92 6.51 -6.07
CA GLY A 115 3.60 6.45 -7.49
C GLY A 115 2.90 5.14 -7.86
N LEU A 116 3.37 4.02 -7.30
CA LEU A 116 2.74 2.70 -7.46
C LEU A 116 1.38 2.64 -6.75
N LEU A 117 1.24 3.29 -5.58
CA LEU A 117 -0.04 3.39 -4.88
C LEU A 117 -1.13 4.02 -5.74
N ILE A 118 -0.81 5.07 -6.50
CA ILE A 118 -1.77 5.72 -7.40
C ILE A 118 -2.19 4.76 -8.49
N SER A 119 -1.25 4.10 -9.15
CA SER A 119 -1.55 3.14 -10.23
C SER A 119 -2.36 1.95 -9.71
N LEU A 120 -2.06 1.46 -8.52
CA LEU A 120 -2.83 0.40 -7.87
C LEU A 120 -4.27 0.85 -7.52
N ALA A 121 -4.45 2.08 -7.04
CA ALA A 121 -5.76 2.64 -6.69
C ALA A 121 -6.68 2.84 -7.92
N PHE A 122 -6.10 2.95 -9.11
CA PHE A 122 -6.83 3.14 -10.37
C PHE A 122 -6.74 1.93 -11.30
N ASP A 123 -6.29 0.78 -10.83
CA ASP A 123 -6.07 -0.43 -11.64
C ASP A 123 -7.30 -0.83 -12.46
N GLU A 124 -8.49 -0.74 -11.88
CA GLU A 124 -9.76 -1.07 -12.54
C GLU A 124 -10.32 0.05 -13.44
N LYS A 125 -9.77 1.28 -13.38
CA LYS A 125 -10.35 2.48 -14.03
C LYS A 125 -9.65 2.91 -15.31
N GLY A 126 -8.71 2.13 -15.79
CA GLY A 126 -7.89 2.47 -16.95
C GLY A 126 -6.63 3.27 -16.58
N LEU A 127 -5.88 3.71 -17.59
CA LEU A 127 -4.59 4.38 -17.41
C LEU A 127 -4.74 5.74 -16.71
N VAL A 128 -3.83 6.01 -15.79
CA VAL A 128 -3.74 7.29 -15.08
C VAL A 128 -3.05 8.32 -15.99
N ASP A 129 -3.82 9.32 -16.42
CA ASP A 129 -3.35 10.41 -17.25
C ASP A 129 -3.04 11.68 -16.44
N GLU A 130 -2.60 12.74 -17.14
CA GLU A 130 -2.25 14.01 -16.52
C GLU A 130 -3.44 14.66 -15.78
N GLU A 131 -4.67 14.50 -16.28
CA GLU A 131 -5.86 15.07 -15.61
C GLU A 131 -6.15 14.41 -14.29
N ILE A 132 -6.01 13.09 -14.23
CA ILE A 132 -6.16 12.30 -13.00
C ILE A 132 -5.09 12.72 -11.98
N TYR A 133 -3.83 12.84 -12.41
CA TYR A 133 -2.75 13.34 -11.54
C TYR A 133 -3.06 14.75 -11.01
N LYS A 134 -3.49 15.69 -11.85
CA LYS A 134 -3.87 17.05 -11.43
C LYS A 134 -5.03 17.04 -10.41
N LYS A 135 -6.01 16.17 -10.59
CA LYS A 135 -7.14 16.02 -9.66
C LYS A 135 -6.70 15.45 -8.31
N ILE A 136 -5.78 14.47 -8.32
CA ILE A 136 -5.22 13.87 -7.10
C ILE A 136 -4.43 14.92 -6.31
N TYR A 137 -3.56 15.69 -6.98
CA TYR A 137 -2.78 16.77 -6.35
C TYR A 137 -3.65 17.89 -5.80
N LYS A 138 -4.75 18.25 -6.46
CA LYS A 138 -5.69 19.28 -5.97
C LYS A 138 -6.54 18.80 -4.80
N LYS A 139 -6.88 17.51 -4.76
CA LYS A 139 -7.69 16.89 -3.68
C LYS A 139 -6.82 16.23 -2.61
N THR A 140 -5.71 16.76 -2.25
CA THR A 140 -4.74 16.49 -1.15
C THR A 140 -4.99 15.30 -0.19
N SER A 141 -6.05 14.49 -0.35
CA SER A 141 -6.43 13.52 0.69
C SER A 141 -5.66 12.19 0.64
N ILE A 142 -5.29 11.71 -0.52
CA ILE A 142 -4.57 10.42 -0.62
C ILE A 142 -3.08 10.63 -0.38
N LEU A 143 -2.47 11.64 -1.05
CA LEU A 143 -1.04 11.90 -0.92
C LEU A 143 -0.65 12.55 0.42
N HIS A 144 -1.51 13.45 0.95
CA HIS A 144 -1.24 14.11 2.24
C HIS A 144 -1.21 13.14 3.43
N LYS A 145 -1.88 11.99 3.31
CA LYS A 145 -1.87 10.91 4.32
C LYS A 145 -0.70 9.94 4.18
N CYS A 146 -0.03 9.93 3.04
CA CYS A 146 1.14 9.09 2.83
C CYS A 146 2.45 9.80 3.20
N VAL A 147 2.44 11.14 3.37
CA VAL A 147 3.63 11.98 3.60
C VAL A 147 3.69 12.56 5.02
N LEU A 148 2.61 12.51 5.80
CA LEU A 148 2.54 12.89 7.21
C LEU A 148 2.13 11.70 8.09
#